data_dac85dca041cf830eaab4069aaa8609b
#
_entry.id   dac85dca041cf830eaab4069aaa8609b
#
_cell.length_a   1.000
_cell.length_b   1.000
_cell.length_c   1.000
_cell.angle_alpha   90.00
_cell.angle_beta   90.00
_cell.angle_gamma   90.00
#
_symmetry.space_group_name_H-M   'P 1'
#
loop_
_entity.id
_entity.type
_entity.pdbx_description
1 polymer ?
#
loop_
_entity_poly.entity_id
_entity_poly.type
_entity_poly.pdbx_seq_one_letter_code
_entity_poly.pdbx_strand_id
1 'polypeptide(L)'
;MRSDSNPPNPSNLSDDDRCSCGAIHHVAVGTVVIDHTAIDQLVAYGQRHRWSKPCVVMDANTEEVLGSSVITALSHAGMRPERFSFPERHGLLADETSVSRLETMLKASSADAVVAVGSGMITDITRFVTNLLGRDFVSVPTAASMDGYASSVAAMEFGGMKTTSSAIAPSAIFADPYVIAMAPRDMTRAGIGDLLGKASAQVDWRLSHGLWGEEICDVVERRVAEPLVDVATHVREILEQSPEGVTQLLRGLVESGNAMAMVGTSRPASGCEHHASHFWDLLASMGRRQHAPHGLQVGYATHFALRLQEWALGGGAIAPSLPSPIGPEGDEARSWFVGHDTEVEAVMNEKQAFVAAHSDAWPTSSSRWELVRAGTAKARSIAPLVAGALLTAEIPTTPGFLDLDVATLSATFRFANRIRARYTVIDFLEGQGLLNE
;
A
#
# COMPACT_ATOMS: atom_id res chain seq x y z
N MET A 1 17.47 37.67 8.89
CA MET A 1 16.12 37.31 9.32
C MET A 1 15.50 36.50 8.18
N ARG A 2 15.59 35.17 8.24
CA ARG A 2 14.88 34.27 7.34
C ARG A 2 13.68 33.78 8.12
N SER A 3 12.50 34.00 7.58
CA SER A 3 11.23 33.60 8.15
C SER A 3 11.16 32.06 8.10
N ASP A 4 11.17 31.42 9.25
CA ASP A 4 10.83 30.00 9.43
C ASP A 4 9.34 29.83 9.07
N SER A 5 9.06 29.56 7.81
CA SER A 5 7.77 29.03 7.39
C SER A 5 7.83 27.51 7.46
N ASN A 6 7.51 26.95 8.63
CA ASN A 6 7.16 25.56 8.73
C ASN A 6 5.99 25.29 7.75
N PRO A 7 6.08 24.29 6.87
CA PRO A 7 4.93 23.92 6.06
C PRO A 7 3.77 23.51 6.97
N PRO A 8 2.52 23.79 6.59
CA PRO A 8 1.37 23.52 7.43
C PRO A 8 1.31 22.02 7.76
N ASN A 9 1.08 21.73 9.03
CA ASN A 9 0.82 20.38 9.53
C ASN A 9 -0.35 19.76 8.72
N PRO A 10 -0.20 18.61 8.04
CA PRO A 10 -1.23 18.01 7.21
C PRO A 10 -2.51 17.61 7.98
N SER A 11 -2.52 17.68 9.32
CA SER A 11 -3.68 17.42 10.15
C SER A 11 -4.75 18.54 10.16
N ASN A 12 -4.51 19.69 9.53
CA ASN A 12 -5.47 20.80 9.51
C ASN A 12 -6.34 20.81 8.25
N LEU A 13 -7.16 19.74 8.06
CA LEU A 13 -8.43 19.93 7.39
C LEU A 13 -9.40 20.42 8.48
N SER A 14 -9.96 21.63 8.32
CA SER A 14 -11.04 22.08 9.17
C SER A 14 -12.23 21.10 9.05
N ASP A 15 -12.89 20.78 10.13
CA ASP A 15 -14.08 19.90 10.20
C ASP A 15 -15.24 20.34 9.28
N ASP A 16 -15.11 21.44 8.55
CA ASP A 16 -16.14 22.05 7.69
C ASP A 16 -15.97 21.81 6.18
N ASP A 17 -14.89 21.17 5.72
CA ASP A 17 -14.69 20.90 4.30
C ASP A 17 -15.46 19.66 3.84
N ARG A 18 -16.75 19.87 3.50
CA ARG A 18 -17.50 18.87 2.72
C ARG A 18 -16.78 18.67 1.39
N CYS A 19 -16.28 17.44 1.21
CA CYS A 19 -15.71 17.01 -0.05
C CYS A 19 -16.73 17.14 -1.18
N SER A 20 -16.25 17.40 -2.41
CA SER A 20 -17.09 17.35 -3.62
C SER A 20 -17.82 16.01 -3.81
N CYS A 21 -17.33 14.93 -3.21
CA CYS A 21 -18.01 13.62 -3.17
C CYS A 21 -19.18 13.55 -2.17
N GLY A 22 -19.41 14.62 -1.38
CA GLY A 22 -20.49 14.67 -0.38
C GLY A 22 -20.15 14.03 0.97
N ALA A 23 -19.02 13.33 1.09
CA ALA A 23 -18.55 12.73 2.33
C ALA A 23 -17.72 13.71 3.18
N ILE A 24 -17.68 13.48 4.48
CA ILE A 24 -16.72 14.11 5.38
C ILE A 24 -15.56 13.13 5.54
N HIS A 25 -14.37 13.52 5.14
CA HIS A 25 -13.18 12.69 5.28
C HIS A 25 -12.41 13.05 6.53
N HIS A 26 -12.15 12.06 7.37
CA HIS A 26 -11.32 12.23 8.56
C HIS A 26 -9.94 11.62 8.30
N VAL A 27 -8.88 12.34 8.68
CA VAL A 27 -7.53 11.78 8.74
C VAL A 27 -7.48 10.78 9.89
N ALA A 28 -7.14 9.53 9.60
CA ALA A 28 -7.22 8.45 10.59
C ALA A 28 -6.15 8.58 11.70
N VAL A 29 -4.99 9.18 11.39
CA VAL A 29 -3.88 9.32 12.33
C VAL A 29 -3.80 10.75 12.83
N GLY A 30 -4.16 10.97 14.10
CA GLY A 30 -4.22 12.32 14.71
C GLY A 30 -2.86 12.96 15.01
N THR A 31 -1.80 12.16 15.15
CA THR A 31 -0.45 12.65 15.49
C THR A 31 0.59 11.97 14.60
N VAL A 32 1.27 12.74 13.77
CA VAL A 32 2.40 12.27 12.94
C VAL A 32 3.60 13.15 13.22
N VAL A 33 4.65 12.56 13.74
CA VAL A 33 5.94 13.22 14.02
C VAL A 33 7.01 12.54 13.17
N ILE A 34 7.65 13.30 12.30
CA ILE A 34 8.77 12.83 11.48
C ILE A 34 9.92 13.81 11.67
N ASP A 35 10.65 13.65 12.74
CA ASP A 35 11.84 14.45 13.08
C ASP A 35 12.71 13.71 14.13
N HIS A 36 13.91 14.28 14.41
CA HIS A 36 14.89 13.71 15.34
C HIS A 36 14.43 13.65 16.82
N THR A 37 13.32 14.31 17.15
CA THR A 37 12.75 14.30 18.51
C THR A 37 11.64 13.25 18.66
N ALA A 38 11.41 12.43 17.63
CA ALA A 38 10.30 11.48 17.57
C ALA A 38 10.19 10.58 18.81
N ILE A 39 11.31 10.11 19.36
CA ILE A 39 11.32 9.25 20.56
C ILE A 39 10.95 10.04 21.81
N ASP A 40 11.44 11.27 21.97
CA ASP A 40 11.06 12.15 23.08
C ASP A 40 9.58 12.48 23.01
N GLN A 41 9.05 12.71 21.81
CA GLN A 41 7.63 12.98 21.59
C GLN A 41 6.76 11.73 21.80
N LEU A 42 7.24 10.53 21.46
CA LEU A 42 6.60 9.26 21.84
C LEU A 42 6.49 9.14 23.37
N VAL A 43 7.57 9.42 24.10
CA VAL A 43 7.56 9.43 25.57
C VAL A 43 6.55 10.43 26.11
N ALA A 44 6.58 11.66 25.62
CA ALA A 44 5.63 12.70 26.01
C ALA A 44 4.18 12.32 25.68
N TYR A 45 3.96 11.65 24.55
CA TYR A 45 2.65 11.08 24.16
C TYR A 45 2.20 10.04 25.19
N GLY A 46 3.08 9.08 25.52
CA GLY A 46 2.79 8.05 26.53
C GLY A 46 2.45 8.65 27.91
N GLN A 47 3.17 9.70 28.33
CA GLN A 47 2.89 10.41 29.59
C GLN A 47 1.50 11.10 29.56
N ARG A 48 1.16 11.79 28.47
CA ARG A 48 -0.17 12.41 28.28
C ARG A 48 -1.30 11.39 28.32
N HIS A 49 -1.08 10.21 27.74
CA HIS A 49 -2.02 9.09 27.71
C HIS A 49 -1.95 8.19 28.95
N ARG A 50 -1.08 8.56 29.94
CA ARG A 50 -0.92 7.87 31.22
C ARG A 50 -0.50 6.41 31.08
N TRP A 51 0.34 6.11 30.11
CA TRP A 51 0.89 4.77 29.96
C TRP A 51 1.73 4.39 31.19
N SER A 52 1.48 3.20 31.68
CA SER A 52 2.22 2.62 32.80
C SER A 52 3.05 1.41 32.37
N LYS A 53 2.49 0.61 31.47
CA LYS A 53 3.08 -0.63 30.99
C LYS A 53 2.91 -0.78 29.46
N PRO A 54 3.51 0.06 28.61
CA PRO A 54 3.42 -0.12 27.19
C PRO A 54 4.16 -1.40 26.75
N CYS A 55 3.57 -2.17 25.80
CA CYS A 55 4.25 -3.30 25.16
C CYS A 55 4.93 -2.82 23.89
N VAL A 56 6.25 -3.00 23.78
CA VAL A 56 7.03 -2.68 22.59
C VAL A 56 7.20 -3.94 21.75
N VAL A 57 6.62 -3.94 20.57
CA VAL A 57 6.62 -5.05 19.60
C VAL A 57 7.65 -4.75 18.50
N MET A 58 8.54 -5.69 18.24
CA MET A 58 9.66 -5.55 17.30
C MET A 58 10.13 -6.92 16.79
N ASP A 59 11.08 -6.95 15.89
CA ASP A 59 11.88 -8.14 15.55
C ASP A 59 13.33 -7.96 16.00
N ALA A 60 14.15 -9.01 15.81
CA ALA A 60 15.52 -8.99 16.25
C ALA A 60 16.38 -7.87 15.61
N ASN A 61 16.07 -7.46 14.36
CA ASN A 61 16.78 -6.38 13.69
C ASN A 61 16.32 -5.01 14.22
N THR A 62 15.03 -4.79 14.30
CA THR A 62 14.45 -3.50 14.72
C THR A 62 14.65 -3.26 16.22
N GLU A 63 14.82 -4.32 17.01
CA GLU A 63 15.24 -4.22 18.40
C GLU A 63 16.64 -3.62 18.54
N GLU A 64 17.61 -4.08 17.74
CA GLU A 64 18.98 -3.57 17.75
C GLU A 64 19.03 -2.12 17.24
N VAL A 65 18.26 -1.81 16.19
CA VAL A 65 18.30 -0.48 15.54
C VAL A 65 17.65 0.60 16.41
N LEU A 66 16.50 0.32 17.03
CA LEU A 66 15.72 1.35 17.72
C LEU A 66 14.96 0.83 18.95
N GLY A 67 14.48 -0.41 18.95
CA GLY A 67 13.57 -0.94 19.95
C GLY A 67 14.13 -0.87 21.37
N SER A 68 15.42 -1.22 21.55
CA SER A 68 16.10 -1.12 22.85
C SER A 68 16.18 0.32 23.35
N SER A 69 16.38 1.30 22.47
CA SER A 69 16.41 2.72 22.81
C SER A 69 15.01 3.22 23.22
N VAL A 70 13.95 2.79 22.50
CA VAL A 70 12.54 3.09 22.85
C VAL A 70 12.21 2.54 24.25
N ILE A 71 12.55 1.28 24.54
CA ILE A 71 12.34 0.67 25.87
C ILE A 71 13.07 1.48 26.96
N THR A 72 14.32 1.85 26.70
CA THR A 72 15.13 2.63 27.65
C THR A 72 14.51 4.01 27.90
N ALA A 73 14.09 4.73 26.86
CA ALA A 73 13.47 6.05 26.97
C ALA A 73 12.15 6.00 27.77
N LEU A 74 11.29 5.02 27.48
CA LEU A 74 10.05 4.81 28.24
C LEU A 74 10.33 4.47 29.70
N SER A 75 11.35 3.64 29.99
CA SER A 75 11.75 3.28 31.35
C SER A 75 12.28 4.47 32.15
N HIS A 76 13.11 5.32 31.53
CA HIS A 76 13.61 6.54 32.16
C HIS A 76 12.49 7.54 32.47
N ALA A 77 11.40 7.50 31.72
CA ALA A 77 10.19 8.31 31.98
C ALA A 77 9.26 7.73 33.06
N GLY A 78 9.68 6.66 33.74
CA GLY A 78 8.96 6.02 34.84
C GLY A 78 7.93 4.98 34.44
N MET A 79 7.83 4.63 33.16
CA MET A 79 7.01 3.52 32.67
C MET A 79 7.72 2.18 32.89
N ARG A 80 6.98 1.09 32.79
CA ARG A 80 7.51 -0.29 32.87
C ARG A 80 7.20 -1.04 31.58
N PRO A 81 7.93 -0.71 30.47
CA PRO A 81 7.63 -1.30 29.18
C PRO A 81 7.83 -2.82 29.19
N GLU A 82 6.88 -3.53 28.64
CA GLU A 82 7.01 -4.95 28.32
C GLU A 82 7.65 -5.07 26.92
N ARG A 83 8.44 -6.12 26.72
CA ARG A 83 9.15 -6.40 25.47
C ARG A 83 8.54 -7.61 24.79
N PHE A 84 8.22 -7.48 23.51
CA PHE A 84 7.95 -8.60 22.62
C PHE A 84 8.79 -8.47 21.36
N SER A 85 9.68 -9.44 21.13
CA SER A 85 10.55 -9.47 19.97
C SER A 85 10.39 -10.79 19.22
N PHE A 86 10.08 -10.70 17.94
CA PHE A 86 10.17 -11.84 17.03
C PHE A 86 11.65 -12.17 16.82
N PRO A 87 12.07 -13.45 17.01
CA PRO A 87 13.49 -13.80 16.91
C PRO A 87 14.01 -13.84 15.48
N GLU A 88 13.11 -13.80 14.48
CA GLU A 88 13.46 -13.88 13.08
C GLU A 88 14.17 -12.60 12.63
N ARG A 89 15.38 -12.76 12.06
CA ARG A 89 16.12 -11.69 11.37
C ARG A 89 15.74 -11.59 9.89
N HIS A 90 15.26 -12.69 9.33
CA HIS A 90 14.82 -12.82 7.94
C HIS A 90 13.62 -13.76 7.88
N GLY A 91 12.74 -13.54 6.91
CA GLY A 91 11.62 -14.44 6.64
C GLY A 91 10.46 -14.35 7.65
N LEU A 92 10.41 -13.31 8.50
CA LEU A 92 9.18 -13.05 9.28
C LEU A 92 8.05 -12.73 8.29
N LEU A 93 6.91 -13.40 8.46
CA LEU A 93 5.70 -13.19 7.67
C LEU A 93 4.56 -12.69 8.56
N ALA A 94 3.65 -11.90 8.00
CA ALA A 94 2.42 -11.49 8.66
C ALA A 94 1.35 -12.58 8.47
N ASP A 95 1.60 -13.75 9.01
CA ASP A 95 0.82 -14.98 8.90
C ASP A 95 0.12 -15.38 10.20
N GLU A 96 -0.63 -16.49 10.16
CA GLU A 96 -1.34 -17.05 11.32
C GLU A 96 -0.40 -17.32 12.49
N THR A 97 0.84 -17.73 12.20
CA THR A 97 1.82 -18.10 13.24
C THR A 97 2.26 -16.85 14.01
N SER A 98 2.64 -15.79 13.30
CA SER A 98 3.07 -14.51 13.87
C SER A 98 1.92 -13.84 14.63
N VAL A 99 0.70 -13.87 14.06
CA VAL A 99 -0.53 -13.39 14.71
C VAL A 99 -0.77 -14.12 16.02
N SER A 100 -0.76 -15.47 16.01
CA SER A 100 -1.03 -16.29 17.21
C SER A 100 0.00 -16.03 18.31
N ARG A 101 1.27 -15.85 17.96
CA ARG A 101 2.36 -15.56 18.91
C ARG A 101 2.15 -14.21 19.61
N LEU A 102 1.88 -13.14 18.86
CA LEU A 102 1.67 -11.81 19.42
C LEU A 102 0.33 -11.74 20.18
N GLU A 103 -0.73 -12.33 19.64
CA GLU A 103 -2.04 -12.37 20.30
C GLU A 103 -1.98 -13.07 21.65
N THR A 104 -1.33 -14.23 21.73
CA THR A 104 -1.16 -14.99 22.97
C THR A 104 -0.44 -14.16 24.02
N MET A 105 0.64 -13.50 23.61
CA MET A 105 1.42 -12.64 24.51
C MET A 105 0.59 -11.44 24.99
N LEU A 106 -0.08 -10.72 24.10
CA LEU A 106 -0.87 -9.54 24.47
C LEU A 106 -2.10 -9.90 25.34
N LYS A 107 -2.69 -11.09 25.15
CA LYS A 107 -3.77 -11.59 26.05
C LYS A 107 -3.26 -11.91 27.45
N ALA A 108 -2.05 -12.43 27.58
CA ALA A 108 -1.42 -12.71 28.88
C ALA A 108 -0.83 -11.46 29.55
N SER A 109 -0.58 -10.41 28.79
CA SER A 109 0.02 -9.15 29.22
C SER A 109 -1.01 -8.22 29.86
N SER A 110 -0.54 -7.43 30.83
CA SER A 110 -1.27 -6.29 31.39
C SER A 110 -0.91 -4.96 30.72
N ALA A 111 -0.40 -5.01 29.49
CA ALA A 111 -0.01 -3.82 28.75
C ALA A 111 -1.20 -2.88 28.52
N ASP A 112 -0.98 -1.61 28.78
CA ASP A 112 -1.97 -0.53 28.65
C ASP A 112 -1.84 0.24 27.32
N ALA A 113 -0.77 -0.02 26.57
CA ALA A 113 -0.54 0.48 25.21
C ALA A 113 0.31 -0.50 24.41
N VAL A 114 0.26 -0.42 23.08
CA VAL A 114 1.09 -1.22 22.17
C VAL A 114 1.88 -0.28 21.26
N VAL A 115 3.19 -0.48 21.17
CA VAL A 115 4.11 0.32 20.34
C VAL A 115 4.80 -0.61 19.34
N ALA A 116 4.47 -0.48 18.07
CA ALA A 116 5.09 -1.22 16.97
C ALA A 116 6.38 -0.52 16.53
N VAL A 117 7.54 -1.07 16.86
CA VAL A 117 8.84 -0.56 16.40
C VAL A 117 9.34 -1.42 15.27
N GLY A 118 9.17 -0.96 14.04
CA GLY A 118 9.56 -1.76 12.88
C GLY A 118 9.09 -1.20 11.53
N SER A 119 9.37 -1.98 10.50
CA SER A 119 8.88 -1.70 9.14
C SER A 119 7.47 -2.29 8.92
N GLY A 120 7.07 -2.46 7.67
CA GLY A 120 5.74 -2.91 7.30
C GLY A 120 5.27 -4.17 8.00
N MET A 121 6.12 -5.19 8.08
CA MET A 121 5.77 -6.49 8.67
C MET A 121 5.36 -6.37 10.15
N ILE A 122 6.18 -5.71 10.96
CA ILE A 122 5.88 -5.50 12.39
C ILE A 122 4.63 -4.63 12.55
N THR A 123 4.49 -3.60 11.71
CA THR A 123 3.31 -2.72 11.71
C THR A 123 2.04 -3.51 11.40
N ASP A 124 2.03 -4.35 10.37
CA ASP A 124 0.83 -5.08 9.94
C ASP A 124 0.43 -6.17 10.94
N ILE A 125 1.39 -6.95 11.45
CA ILE A 125 1.12 -7.95 12.50
C ILE A 125 0.52 -7.25 13.74
N THR A 126 1.17 -6.16 14.19
CA THR A 126 0.71 -5.43 15.39
C THR A 126 -0.67 -4.83 15.19
N ARG A 127 -0.89 -4.16 14.05
CA ARG A 127 -2.18 -3.58 13.66
C ARG A 127 -3.28 -4.62 13.66
N PHE A 128 -3.05 -5.76 13.02
CA PHE A 128 -4.03 -6.82 12.92
C PHE A 128 -4.39 -7.40 14.29
N VAL A 129 -3.38 -7.72 15.11
CA VAL A 129 -3.60 -8.30 16.44
C VAL A 129 -4.26 -7.31 17.40
N THR A 130 -3.85 -6.04 17.38
CA THR A 130 -4.47 -5.00 18.23
C THR A 130 -5.92 -4.77 17.84
N ASN A 131 -6.24 -4.79 16.54
CA ASN A 131 -7.63 -4.74 16.07
C ASN A 131 -8.46 -5.92 16.58
N LEU A 132 -7.94 -7.16 16.51
CA LEU A 132 -8.62 -8.34 17.05
C LEU A 132 -8.90 -8.23 18.55
N LEU A 133 -8.02 -7.57 19.28
CA LEU A 133 -8.11 -7.41 20.74
C LEU A 133 -8.87 -6.13 21.16
N GLY A 134 -9.34 -5.31 20.22
CA GLY A 134 -9.98 -4.03 20.51
C GLY A 134 -9.05 -3.05 21.21
N ARG A 135 -7.75 -3.04 20.88
CA ARG A 135 -6.71 -2.18 21.46
C ARG A 135 -6.15 -1.23 20.41
N ASP A 136 -5.80 -0.02 20.82
CA ASP A 136 -5.04 0.92 19.99
C ASP A 136 -3.55 0.55 19.95
N PHE A 137 -2.87 1.06 18.93
CA PHE A 137 -1.41 0.98 18.85
C PHE A 137 -0.80 2.26 18.30
N VAL A 138 0.49 2.43 18.54
CA VAL A 138 1.34 3.50 18.02
C VAL A 138 2.39 2.88 17.11
N SER A 139 2.65 3.49 15.96
CA SER A 139 3.67 3.04 15.00
C SER A 139 4.94 3.87 15.16
N VAL A 140 6.08 3.18 15.20
CA VAL A 140 7.44 3.76 15.19
C VAL A 140 8.20 3.13 14.01
N PRO A 141 8.04 3.69 12.79
CA PRO A 141 8.69 3.18 11.59
C PRO A 141 10.22 3.21 11.68
N THR A 142 10.87 2.13 11.23
CA THR A 142 12.35 2.03 11.12
C THR A 142 12.84 2.07 9.68
N ALA A 143 11.94 2.11 8.71
CA ALA A 143 12.23 2.24 7.28
C ALA A 143 11.06 2.91 6.56
N ALA A 144 11.31 3.58 5.44
CA ALA A 144 10.30 4.12 4.54
C ALA A 144 10.08 3.14 3.36
N SER A 145 9.45 1.96 3.62
CA SER A 145 9.43 0.84 2.69
C SER A 145 8.07 0.51 2.07
N MET A 146 6.97 1.06 2.59
CA MET A 146 5.60 0.81 2.14
C MET A 146 4.64 1.88 2.63
N ASP A 147 3.43 1.96 2.07
CA ASP A 147 2.42 2.98 2.40
C ASP A 147 1.46 2.61 3.54
N GLY A 148 1.56 1.41 4.07
CA GLY A 148 0.63 0.91 5.09
C GLY A 148 0.74 1.57 6.47
N TYR A 149 1.71 2.46 6.75
CA TYR A 149 1.90 2.99 8.11
C TYR A 149 0.67 3.68 8.69
N ALA A 150 -0.05 4.47 7.90
CA ALA A 150 -1.27 5.18 8.32
C ALA A 150 -2.57 4.49 7.87
N SER A 151 -2.49 3.31 7.27
CA SER A 151 -3.64 2.60 6.72
C SER A 151 -4.54 2.02 7.81
N SER A 152 -5.83 1.89 7.48
CA SER A 152 -6.83 1.15 8.27
C SER A 152 -7.00 -0.31 7.83
N VAL A 153 -6.08 -0.81 7.01
CA VAL A 153 -6.03 -2.21 6.59
C VAL A 153 -4.65 -2.80 6.82
N ALA A 154 -4.56 -4.10 7.09
CA ALA A 154 -3.33 -4.85 7.25
C ALA A 154 -3.13 -5.81 6.06
N ALA A 155 -1.91 -5.85 5.52
CA ALA A 155 -1.54 -6.83 4.52
C ALA A 155 -1.07 -8.12 5.20
N MET A 156 -1.97 -9.11 5.26
CA MET A 156 -1.74 -10.39 5.91
C MET A 156 -1.57 -11.50 4.90
N GLU A 157 -0.94 -12.59 5.29
CA GLU A 157 -0.81 -13.80 4.49
C GLU A 157 -1.51 -14.97 5.22
N PHE A 158 -2.72 -15.30 4.77
CA PHE A 158 -3.51 -16.37 5.35
C PHE A 158 -3.74 -17.49 4.35
N GLY A 159 -3.48 -18.74 4.77
CA GLY A 159 -3.55 -19.90 3.87
C GLY A 159 -2.60 -19.76 2.67
N GLY A 160 -1.50 -19.02 2.79
CA GLY A 160 -0.57 -18.74 1.68
C GLY A 160 -1.04 -17.65 0.71
N MET A 161 -2.22 -17.05 0.93
CA MET A 161 -2.74 -15.97 0.10
C MET A 161 -2.60 -14.63 0.79
N LYS A 162 -2.04 -13.64 0.08
CA LYS A 162 -1.96 -12.27 0.59
C LYS A 162 -3.33 -11.61 0.53
N THR A 163 -3.86 -11.28 1.71
CA THR A 163 -5.17 -10.66 1.90
C THR A 163 -5.03 -9.26 2.48
N THR A 164 -5.98 -8.39 2.15
CA THR A 164 -6.12 -7.10 2.83
C THR A 164 -7.20 -7.24 3.88
N SER A 165 -6.79 -7.33 5.13
CA SER A 165 -7.69 -7.48 6.26
C SER A 165 -8.08 -6.11 6.81
N SER A 166 -9.37 -5.92 7.10
CA SER A 166 -9.84 -4.72 7.80
C SER A 166 -9.19 -4.63 9.18
N ALA A 167 -8.69 -3.47 9.54
CA ALA A 167 -7.99 -3.22 10.77
C ALA A 167 -8.15 -1.75 11.20
N ILE A 168 -7.34 -1.27 12.15
CA ILE A 168 -7.34 0.12 12.62
C ILE A 168 -6.07 0.84 12.18
N ALA A 169 -6.17 2.15 11.90
CA ALA A 169 -5.00 2.99 11.79
C ALA A 169 -4.33 3.17 13.16
N PRO A 170 -3.00 3.42 13.22
CA PRO A 170 -2.36 3.75 14.49
C PRO A 170 -2.90 5.07 15.05
N SER A 171 -2.98 5.18 16.37
CA SER A 171 -3.37 6.44 17.03
C SER A 171 -2.32 7.54 16.86
N ALA A 172 -1.06 7.16 16.66
CA ALA A 172 0.04 8.08 16.37
C ALA A 172 1.18 7.39 15.60
N ILE A 173 1.99 8.18 14.88
CA ILE A 173 3.21 7.75 14.19
C ILE A 173 4.38 8.63 14.68
N PHE A 174 5.47 8.00 15.12
CA PHE A 174 6.71 8.67 15.55
C PHE A 174 7.88 8.08 14.78
N ALA A 175 8.50 8.85 13.91
CA ALA A 175 9.54 8.40 13.01
C ALA A 175 10.79 9.28 13.13
N ASP A 176 11.92 8.69 13.44
CA ASP A 176 13.21 9.36 13.42
C ASP A 176 13.86 9.20 12.04
N PRO A 177 14.02 10.29 11.25
CA PRO A 177 14.62 10.22 9.93
C PRO A 177 16.06 9.71 9.92
N TYR A 178 16.82 9.92 10.99
CA TYR A 178 18.20 9.42 11.08
C TYR A 178 18.23 7.89 11.19
N VAL A 179 17.26 7.29 11.89
CA VAL A 179 17.09 5.83 11.93
C VAL A 179 16.67 5.29 10.58
N ILE A 180 15.69 5.93 9.95
CA ILE A 180 15.17 5.52 8.63
C ILE A 180 16.24 5.63 7.55
N ALA A 181 17.09 6.65 7.60
CA ALA A 181 18.21 6.84 6.69
C ALA A 181 19.26 5.71 6.76
N MET A 182 19.31 4.98 7.89
CA MET A 182 20.21 3.82 8.07
C MET A 182 19.59 2.50 7.59
N ALA A 183 18.34 2.49 7.18
CA ALA A 183 17.69 1.28 6.66
C ALA A 183 18.39 0.77 5.39
N PRO A 184 18.33 -0.54 5.10
CA PRO A 184 18.85 -1.08 3.85
C PRO A 184 18.31 -0.32 2.64
N ARG A 185 19.17 0.04 1.69
CA ARG A 185 18.82 0.82 0.49
C ARG A 185 17.64 0.23 -0.28
N ASP A 186 17.51 -1.09 -0.31
CA ASP A 186 16.40 -1.77 -0.97
C ASP A 186 15.04 -1.49 -0.29
N MET A 187 15.00 -1.15 1.00
CA MET A 187 13.78 -0.73 1.66
C MET A 187 13.35 0.67 1.22
N THR A 188 14.30 1.60 1.05
CA THR A 188 14.05 2.93 0.47
C THR A 188 13.55 2.80 -0.97
N ARG A 189 14.22 1.98 -1.79
CA ARG A 189 13.80 1.68 -3.16
C ARG A 189 12.40 1.06 -3.21
N ALA A 190 12.11 0.14 -2.28
CA ALA A 190 10.77 -0.44 -2.16
C ALA A 190 9.71 0.64 -1.85
N GLY A 191 9.98 1.55 -0.91
CA GLY A 191 9.08 2.67 -0.63
C GLY A 191 8.85 3.58 -1.83
N ILE A 192 9.90 3.90 -2.59
CA ILE A 192 9.79 4.66 -3.84
C ILE A 192 8.91 3.89 -4.84
N GLY A 193 9.18 2.60 -5.06
CA GLY A 193 8.43 1.77 -5.99
C GLY A 193 6.96 1.65 -5.62
N ASP A 194 6.67 1.47 -4.33
CA ASP A 194 5.31 1.39 -3.80
C ASP A 194 4.56 2.72 -4.01
N LEU A 195 5.16 3.87 -3.65
CA LEU A 195 4.52 5.17 -3.83
C LEU A 195 4.32 5.51 -5.32
N LEU A 196 5.29 5.25 -6.18
CA LEU A 196 5.19 5.53 -7.61
C LEU A 196 4.16 4.64 -8.32
N GLY A 197 3.87 3.46 -7.79
CA GLY A 197 2.79 2.58 -8.26
C GLY A 197 1.42 3.25 -8.24
N LYS A 198 1.21 4.21 -7.33
CA LYS A 198 -0.07 4.93 -7.21
C LYS A 198 -0.45 5.69 -8.49
N ALA A 199 0.51 6.02 -9.35
CA ALA A 199 0.23 6.60 -10.67
C ALA A 199 -0.66 5.68 -11.50
N SER A 200 -0.36 4.38 -11.52
CA SER A 200 -1.18 3.37 -12.20
C SER A 200 -2.52 3.15 -11.50
N ALA A 201 -2.52 3.05 -10.17
CA ALA A 201 -3.74 2.85 -9.39
C ALA A 201 -4.79 3.95 -9.65
N GLN A 202 -4.36 5.20 -9.76
CA GLN A 202 -5.25 6.32 -10.05
C GLN A 202 -5.84 6.27 -11.47
N VAL A 203 -5.08 5.82 -12.46
CA VAL A 203 -5.61 5.59 -13.81
C VAL A 203 -6.68 4.51 -13.79
N ASP A 204 -6.44 3.39 -13.09
CA ASP A 204 -7.40 2.30 -12.97
C ASP A 204 -8.67 2.73 -12.22
N TRP A 205 -8.53 3.55 -11.17
CA TRP A 205 -9.68 4.06 -10.44
C TRP A 205 -10.53 5.00 -11.31
N ARG A 206 -9.90 5.91 -12.06
CA ARG A 206 -10.55 6.79 -13.04
C ARG A 206 -11.19 6.00 -14.19
N LEU A 207 -10.56 4.93 -14.65
CA LEU A 207 -11.13 4.04 -15.67
C LEU A 207 -12.39 3.37 -15.14
N SER A 208 -12.35 2.78 -13.97
CA SER A 208 -13.52 2.11 -13.37
C SER A 208 -14.65 3.11 -13.08
N HIS A 209 -14.32 4.31 -12.60
CA HIS A 209 -15.31 5.40 -12.46
C HIS A 209 -15.98 5.73 -13.79
N GLY A 210 -15.20 5.91 -14.86
CA GLY A 210 -15.74 6.27 -16.16
C GLY A 210 -16.57 5.17 -16.83
N LEU A 211 -16.22 3.91 -16.61
CA LEU A 211 -16.91 2.76 -17.20
C LEU A 211 -18.14 2.33 -16.40
N TRP A 212 -18.04 2.31 -15.09
CA TRP A 212 -19.00 1.68 -14.20
C TRP A 212 -19.65 2.64 -13.19
N GLY A 213 -19.19 3.90 -13.13
CA GLY A 213 -19.67 4.85 -12.13
C GLY A 213 -19.18 4.58 -10.73
N GLU A 214 -18.05 3.83 -10.56
CA GLU A 214 -17.43 3.64 -9.25
C GLU A 214 -17.16 4.99 -8.58
N GLU A 215 -17.45 5.13 -7.29
CA GLU A 215 -17.25 6.38 -6.58
C GLU A 215 -15.77 6.77 -6.55
N ILE A 216 -15.50 8.05 -6.81
CA ILE A 216 -14.15 8.64 -6.76
C ILE A 216 -14.18 9.94 -5.96
N CYS A 217 -13.09 10.22 -5.26
CA CYS A 217 -12.96 11.46 -4.50
C CYS A 217 -11.71 12.24 -4.95
N ASP A 218 -11.92 13.40 -5.54
CA ASP A 218 -10.84 14.28 -6.03
C ASP A 218 -9.91 14.77 -4.92
N VAL A 219 -10.40 14.90 -3.68
CA VAL A 219 -9.57 15.29 -2.52
C VAL A 219 -8.61 14.16 -2.18
N VAL A 220 -9.11 12.92 -2.12
CA VAL A 220 -8.30 11.74 -1.83
C VAL A 220 -7.30 11.48 -2.95
N GLU A 221 -7.73 11.62 -4.20
CA GLU A 221 -6.84 11.48 -5.35
C GLU A 221 -5.68 12.47 -5.30
N ARG A 222 -5.93 13.76 -5.01
CA ARG A 222 -4.86 14.76 -4.86
C ARG A 222 -3.89 14.45 -3.73
N ARG A 223 -4.38 13.94 -2.58
CA ARG A 223 -3.53 13.55 -1.44
C ARG A 223 -2.54 12.45 -1.80
N VAL A 224 -2.85 11.62 -2.77
CA VAL A 224 -1.92 10.61 -3.30
C VAL A 224 -1.04 11.19 -4.41
N ALA A 225 -1.62 11.98 -5.33
CA ALA A 225 -0.92 12.49 -6.50
C ALA A 225 0.17 13.53 -6.17
N GLU A 226 -0.08 14.43 -5.21
CA GLU A 226 0.88 15.47 -4.85
C GLU A 226 2.20 14.90 -4.28
N PRO A 227 2.18 14.04 -3.24
CA PRO A 227 3.41 13.43 -2.74
C PRO A 227 4.08 12.50 -3.75
N LEU A 228 3.30 11.83 -4.60
CA LEU A 228 3.85 10.98 -5.67
C LEU A 228 4.70 11.81 -6.64
N VAL A 229 4.18 12.95 -7.12
CA VAL A 229 4.91 13.85 -8.02
C VAL A 229 6.14 14.44 -7.33
N ASP A 230 6.01 14.79 -6.05
CA ASP A 230 7.12 15.32 -5.26
C ASP A 230 8.25 14.28 -5.14
N VAL A 231 7.94 13.04 -4.74
CA VAL A 231 8.93 11.95 -4.68
C VAL A 231 9.50 11.62 -6.06
N ALA A 232 8.67 11.55 -7.11
CA ALA A 232 9.15 11.29 -8.46
C ALA A 232 10.16 12.34 -8.95
N THR A 233 10.02 13.58 -8.51
CA THR A 233 10.91 14.69 -8.87
C THR A 233 12.24 14.63 -8.12
N HIS A 234 12.25 14.14 -6.87
CA HIS A 234 13.41 14.17 -5.96
C HIS A 234 14.01 12.78 -5.68
N VAL A 235 13.78 11.80 -6.57
CA VAL A 235 14.24 10.41 -6.36
C VAL A 235 15.74 10.32 -6.08
N ARG A 236 16.59 11.14 -6.70
CA ARG A 236 18.04 11.10 -6.51
C ARG A 236 18.43 11.46 -5.08
N GLU A 237 17.86 12.54 -4.55
CA GLU A 237 18.10 13.02 -3.20
C GLU A 237 17.56 12.02 -2.16
N ILE A 238 16.44 11.36 -2.46
CA ILE A 238 15.88 10.32 -1.59
C ILE A 238 16.81 9.09 -1.56
N LEU A 239 17.40 8.70 -2.69
CA LEU A 239 18.32 7.56 -2.78
C LEU A 239 19.67 7.81 -2.09
N GLU A 240 20.04 9.05 -1.83
CA GLU A 240 21.18 9.40 -0.97
C GLU A 240 20.93 9.03 0.48
N GLN A 241 19.68 8.70 0.82
CA GLN A 241 19.23 8.35 2.17
C GLN A 241 19.58 9.44 3.20
N SER A 242 19.53 10.71 2.78
CA SER A 242 19.60 11.81 3.75
C SER A 242 18.36 11.82 4.65
N PRO A 243 18.45 12.32 5.89
CA PRO A 243 17.27 12.48 6.75
C PRO A 243 16.13 13.26 6.09
N GLU A 244 16.45 14.27 5.28
CA GLU A 244 15.49 15.07 4.53
C GLU A 244 14.80 14.25 3.42
N GLY A 245 15.59 13.51 2.64
CA GLY A 245 15.08 12.68 1.54
C GLY A 245 14.16 11.57 2.04
N VAL A 246 14.56 10.84 3.10
CA VAL A 246 13.71 9.78 3.67
C VAL A 246 12.49 10.35 4.38
N THR A 247 12.55 11.56 4.94
CA THR A 247 11.39 12.28 5.48
C THR A 247 10.37 12.56 4.39
N GLN A 248 10.81 13.04 3.24
CA GLN A 248 9.95 13.31 2.09
C GLN A 248 9.25 12.03 1.61
N LEU A 249 10.00 10.94 1.46
CA LEU A 249 9.43 9.63 1.09
C LEU A 249 8.42 9.15 2.13
N LEU A 250 8.78 9.14 3.41
CA LEU A 250 7.89 8.66 4.46
C LEU A 250 6.60 9.49 4.57
N ARG A 251 6.68 10.82 4.41
CA ARG A 251 5.49 11.67 4.35
C ARG A 251 4.56 11.25 3.22
N GLY A 252 5.10 10.99 2.02
CA GLY A 252 4.31 10.52 0.89
C GLY A 252 3.63 9.17 1.14
N LEU A 253 4.35 8.24 1.76
CA LEU A 253 3.81 6.93 2.14
C LEU A 253 2.72 7.04 3.23
N VAL A 254 2.89 7.91 4.21
CA VAL A 254 1.88 8.18 5.25
C VAL A 254 0.62 8.82 4.64
N GLU A 255 0.78 9.77 3.71
CA GLU A 255 -0.37 10.39 3.02
C GLU A 255 -1.13 9.39 2.14
N SER A 256 -0.43 8.45 1.47
CA SER A 256 -1.07 7.34 0.78
C SER A 256 -1.91 6.47 1.72
N GLY A 257 -1.35 6.12 2.90
CA GLY A 257 -2.07 5.38 3.94
C GLY A 257 -3.30 6.13 4.47
N ASN A 258 -3.18 7.43 4.72
CA ASN A 258 -4.30 8.29 5.11
C ASN A 258 -5.39 8.32 4.02
N ALA A 259 -5.00 8.41 2.75
CA ALA A 259 -5.93 8.40 1.62
C ALA A 259 -6.76 7.09 1.57
N MET A 260 -6.11 5.95 1.82
CA MET A 260 -6.81 4.66 1.94
C MET A 260 -7.80 4.66 3.11
N ALA A 261 -7.39 5.16 4.26
CA ALA A 261 -8.26 5.22 5.44
C ALA A 261 -9.47 6.15 5.24
N MET A 262 -9.31 7.26 4.51
CA MET A 262 -10.38 8.22 4.18
C MET A 262 -11.51 7.62 3.34
N VAL A 263 -11.22 6.66 2.47
CA VAL A 263 -12.23 5.99 1.63
C VAL A 263 -12.58 4.58 2.13
N GLY A 264 -11.89 4.09 3.16
CA GLY A 264 -12.13 2.77 3.73
C GLY A 264 -11.67 1.60 2.85
N THR A 265 -10.95 1.87 1.77
CA THR A 265 -10.42 0.85 0.84
C THR A 265 -9.04 1.24 0.35
N SER A 266 -8.27 0.27 -0.16
CA SER A 266 -6.97 0.57 -0.78
C SER A 266 -7.06 1.01 -2.26
N ARG A 267 -8.27 1.36 -2.75
CA ARG A 267 -8.51 1.77 -4.14
C ARG A 267 -7.64 2.94 -4.61
N PRO A 268 -7.41 4.01 -3.81
CA PRO A 268 -6.57 5.14 -4.22
C PRO A 268 -5.10 4.77 -4.45
N ALA A 269 -4.66 3.66 -3.87
CA ALA A 269 -3.24 3.29 -3.78
C ALA A 269 -2.90 1.95 -4.45
N SER A 270 -3.87 1.22 -5.02
CA SER A 270 -3.66 -0.14 -5.50
C SER A 270 -4.51 -0.42 -6.74
N GLY A 271 -3.87 -0.61 -7.88
CA GLY A 271 -4.43 -0.96 -9.18
C GLY A 271 -3.86 -2.28 -9.73
N CYS A 272 -3.74 -2.38 -11.05
CA CYS A 272 -3.23 -3.59 -11.71
C CYS A 272 -1.78 -3.91 -11.37
N GLU A 273 -0.96 -2.91 -11.02
CA GLU A 273 0.42 -3.11 -10.57
C GLU A 273 0.48 -3.89 -9.24
N HIS A 274 -0.45 -3.62 -8.34
CA HIS A 274 -0.57 -4.37 -7.10
C HIS A 274 -1.18 -5.76 -7.33
N HIS A 275 -2.10 -5.91 -8.27
CA HIS A 275 -2.59 -7.23 -8.66
C HIS A 275 -1.45 -8.12 -9.12
N ALA A 276 -0.53 -7.59 -9.95
CA ALA A 276 0.67 -8.31 -10.37
C ALA A 276 1.56 -8.67 -9.18
N SER A 277 1.86 -7.73 -8.29
CA SER A 277 2.68 -7.96 -7.09
C SER A 277 2.07 -9.06 -6.19
N HIS A 278 0.77 -8.99 -5.92
CA HIS A 278 0.09 -9.99 -5.09
C HIS A 278 -0.03 -11.37 -5.77
N PHE A 279 -0.16 -11.41 -7.10
CA PHE A 279 -0.06 -12.67 -7.84
C PHE A 279 1.32 -13.30 -7.70
N TRP A 280 2.37 -12.50 -7.73
CA TRP A 280 3.73 -13.00 -7.48
C TRP A 280 3.96 -13.41 -6.03
N ASP A 281 3.36 -12.72 -5.05
CA ASP A 281 3.40 -13.13 -3.65
C ASP A 281 2.71 -14.51 -3.48
N LEU A 282 1.57 -14.73 -4.13
CA LEU A 282 0.90 -16.04 -4.13
C LEU A 282 1.80 -17.14 -4.72
N LEU A 283 2.47 -16.87 -5.84
CA LEU A 283 3.40 -17.86 -6.42
C LEU A 283 4.59 -18.14 -5.48
N ALA A 284 5.02 -17.15 -4.72
CA ALA A 284 6.09 -17.34 -3.72
C ALA A 284 5.61 -18.20 -2.55
N SER A 285 4.40 -17.99 -2.02
CA SER A 285 3.83 -18.82 -0.96
C SER A 285 3.60 -20.26 -1.41
N MET A 286 3.31 -20.48 -2.70
CA MET A 286 3.22 -21.82 -3.30
C MET A 286 4.60 -22.47 -3.56
N GLY A 287 5.71 -21.79 -3.19
CA GLY A 287 7.08 -22.29 -3.44
C GLY A 287 7.51 -22.26 -4.92
N ARG A 288 6.78 -21.55 -5.79
CA ARG A 288 7.08 -21.46 -7.24
C ARG A 288 8.11 -20.37 -7.57
N ARG A 289 8.42 -19.49 -6.63
CA ARG A 289 9.46 -18.46 -6.68
C ARG A 289 9.87 -18.02 -5.28
N GLN A 290 10.89 -17.20 -5.16
CA GLN A 290 11.26 -16.57 -3.89
C GLN A 290 10.44 -15.32 -3.60
N HIS A 291 10.21 -15.01 -2.31
CA HIS A 291 9.63 -13.74 -1.90
C HIS A 291 10.55 -12.57 -2.26
N ALA A 292 9.97 -11.47 -2.69
CA ALA A 292 10.69 -10.23 -2.97
C ALA A 292 10.01 -9.06 -2.25
N PRO A 293 10.75 -7.96 -1.97
CA PRO A 293 10.17 -6.79 -1.33
C PRO A 293 8.98 -6.24 -2.13
N HIS A 294 7.84 -6.05 -1.45
CA HIS A 294 6.58 -5.66 -2.06
C HIS A 294 6.70 -4.43 -2.98
N GLY A 295 7.29 -3.35 -2.49
CA GLY A 295 7.40 -2.13 -3.29
C GLY A 295 8.34 -2.26 -4.51
N LEU A 296 9.32 -3.17 -4.50
CA LEU A 296 10.11 -3.47 -5.68
C LEU A 296 9.27 -4.23 -6.72
N GLN A 297 8.40 -5.15 -6.29
CA GLN A 297 7.45 -5.82 -7.16
C GLN A 297 6.45 -4.83 -7.77
N VAL A 298 5.86 -3.96 -6.94
CA VAL A 298 4.92 -2.91 -7.36
C VAL A 298 5.59 -1.97 -8.36
N GLY A 299 6.80 -1.48 -8.05
CA GLY A 299 7.54 -0.60 -8.95
C GLY A 299 7.86 -1.25 -10.29
N TYR A 300 8.26 -2.54 -10.31
CA TYR A 300 8.47 -3.31 -11.52
C TYR A 300 7.18 -3.44 -12.33
N ALA A 301 6.08 -3.83 -11.68
CA ALA A 301 4.77 -3.96 -12.33
C ALA A 301 4.27 -2.62 -12.91
N THR A 302 4.61 -1.50 -12.27
CA THR A 302 4.22 -0.16 -12.72
C THR A 302 4.78 0.16 -14.10
N HIS A 303 5.99 -0.32 -14.45
CA HIS A 303 6.54 -0.14 -15.80
C HIS A 303 5.62 -0.70 -16.89
N PHE A 304 4.97 -1.83 -16.63
CA PHE A 304 4.03 -2.45 -17.57
C PHE A 304 2.64 -1.81 -17.49
N ALA A 305 2.17 -1.57 -16.29
CA ALA A 305 0.86 -0.99 -16.04
C ALA A 305 0.67 0.34 -16.80
N LEU A 306 1.65 1.24 -16.68
CA LEU A 306 1.62 2.53 -17.38
C LEU A 306 1.59 2.37 -18.91
N ARG A 307 2.30 1.37 -19.45
CA ARG A 307 2.29 1.08 -20.90
C ARG A 307 0.97 0.49 -21.36
N LEU A 308 0.40 -0.44 -20.59
CA LEU A 308 -0.92 -1.01 -20.88
C LEU A 308 -2.01 0.06 -20.85
N GLN A 309 -1.97 0.94 -19.86
CA GLN A 309 -2.92 2.04 -19.72
C GLN A 309 -2.78 3.05 -20.87
N GLU A 310 -1.57 3.40 -21.27
CA GLU A 310 -1.37 4.28 -22.43
C GLU A 310 -1.83 3.63 -23.74
N TRP A 311 -1.53 2.34 -23.95
CA TRP A 311 -2.01 1.61 -25.10
C TRP A 311 -3.54 1.52 -25.14
N ALA A 312 -4.17 1.18 -24.03
CA ALA A 312 -5.63 1.03 -23.93
C ALA A 312 -6.39 2.36 -24.05
N LEU A 313 -5.84 3.45 -23.50
CA LEU A 313 -6.56 4.71 -23.26
C LEU A 313 -5.97 5.92 -23.99
N GLY A 314 -4.76 5.81 -24.56
CA GLY A 314 -3.97 6.92 -25.11
C GLY A 314 -4.37 7.40 -26.51
N GLY A 315 -5.30 6.77 -27.20
CA GLY A 315 -5.74 7.21 -28.54
C GLY A 315 -5.75 6.11 -29.59
N GLY A 316 -5.55 4.86 -29.18
CA GLY A 316 -5.67 3.69 -30.04
C GLY A 316 -7.09 3.40 -30.50
N ALA A 317 -7.23 2.51 -31.47
CA ALA A 317 -8.48 2.17 -32.14
C ALA A 317 -9.42 1.27 -31.30
N ILE A 318 -9.28 1.23 -29.95
CA ILE A 318 -10.17 0.43 -29.12
C ILE A 318 -11.49 1.16 -28.99
N ALA A 319 -12.54 0.62 -29.69
CA ALA A 319 -13.92 1.01 -29.49
C ALA A 319 -14.52 -0.04 -28.53
N PRO A 320 -14.75 0.29 -27.27
CA PRO A 320 -15.15 -0.71 -26.29
C PRO A 320 -16.55 -1.25 -26.60
N SER A 321 -16.67 -2.56 -26.64
CA SER A 321 -17.93 -3.28 -26.54
C SER A 321 -18.22 -3.60 -25.09
N LEU A 322 -19.50 -3.73 -24.72
CA LEU A 322 -19.85 -4.23 -23.38
C LEU A 322 -19.14 -5.58 -23.18
N PRO A 323 -18.34 -5.73 -22.11
CA PRO A 323 -17.58 -6.96 -21.93
C PRO A 323 -18.53 -8.15 -21.78
N SER A 324 -18.18 -9.25 -22.42
CA SER A 324 -18.86 -10.50 -22.16
C SER A 324 -18.65 -10.91 -20.70
N PRO A 325 -19.65 -11.56 -20.07
CA PRO A 325 -19.42 -12.15 -18.75
C PRO A 325 -18.17 -13.05 -18.80
N ILE A 326 -17.28 -12.90 -17.85
CA ILE A 326 -16.11 -13.76 -17.75
C ILE A 326 -16.64 -15.17 -17.50
N GLY A 327 -16.34 -16.07 -18.42
CA GLY A 327 -16.75 -17.50 -18.33
C GLY A 327 -16.04 -18.18 -17.13
N PRO A 328 -16.45 -19.45 -16.85
CA PRO A 328 -15.76 -20.24 -15.83
C PRO A 328 -14.27 -20.36 -16.18
N GLU A 329 -13.41 -20.30 -15.13
CA GLU A 329 -11.96 -20.37 -15.29
C GLU A 329 -11.56 -21.65 -16.05
N GLY A 330 -10.77 -21.48 -17.11
CA GLY A 330 -10.18 -22.57 -17.86
C GLY A 330 -9.08 -23.30 -17.07
N ASP A 331 -8.71 -24.49 -17.51
CA ASP A 331 -7.67 -25.31 -16.86
C ASP A 331 -6.33 -24.58 -16.73
N GLU A 332 -5.99 -23.72 -17.68
CA GLU A 332 -4.76 -22.92 -17.63
C GLU A 332 -4.79 -21.93 -16.46
N ALA A 333 -5.87 -21.17 -16.29
CA ALA A 333 -6.00 -20.24 -15.16
C ALA A 333 -5.93 -21.00 -13.82
N ARG A 334 -6.67 -22.09 -13.69
CA ARG A 334 -6.65 -22.93 -12.48
C ARG A 334 -5.27 -23.44 -12.13
N SER A 335 -4.43 -23.76 -13.12
CA SER A 335 -3.07 -24.23 -12.90
C SER A 335 -2.17 -23.23 -12.18
N TRP A 336 -2.51 -21.93 -12.25
CA TRP A 336 -1.80 -20.86 -11.56
C TRP A 336 -2.26 -20.64 -10.11
N PHE A 337 -3.47 -21.09 -9.75
CA PHE A 337 -4.11 -20.87 -8.46
C PHE A 337 -4.38 -22.17 -7.69
N VAL A 338 -3.57 -23.19 -7.90
CA VAL A 338 -3.74 -24.51 -7.28
C VAL A 338 -3.90 -24.40 -5.76
N GLY A 339 -5.02 -24.90 -5.24
CA GLY A 339 -5.35 -24.82 -3.82
C GLY A 339 -6.07 -23.54 -3.40
N HIS A 340 -6.34 -22.60 -4.31
CA HIS A 340 -7.01 -21.33 -4.06
C HIS A 340 -8.24 -21.10 -4.95
N ASP A 341 -8.82 -22.19 -5.47
CA ASP A 341 -9.98 -22.12 -6.38
C ASP A 341 -11.17 -21.37 -5.74
N THR A 342 -11.42 -21.60 -4.45
CA THR A 342 -12.54 -20.97 -3.73
C THR A 342 -12.35 -19.47 -3.60
N GLU A 343 -11.15 -19.01 -3.28
CA GLU A 343 -10.80 -17.60 -3.12
C GLU A 343 -10.88 -16.87 -4.47
N VAL A 344 -10.35 -17.48 -5.53
CA VAL A 344 -10.43 -16.96 -6.90
C VAL A 344 -11.89 -16.87 -7.35
N GLU A 345 -12.70 -17.92 -7.12
CA GLU A 345 -14.11 -17.92 -7.46
C GLU A 345 -14.87 -16.80 -6.71
N ALA A 346 -14.58 -16.60 -5.42
CA ALA A 346 -15.18 -15.52 -4.64
C ALA A 346 -14.85 -14.15 -5.22
N VAL A 347 -13.58 -13.89 -5.56
CA VAL A 347 -13.12 -12.64 -6.19
C VAL A 347 -13.83 -12.42 -7.53
N MET A 348 -13.94 -13.45 -8.36
CA MET A 348 -14.58 -13.34 -9.68
C MET A 348 -16.08 -13.10 -9.56
N ASN A 349 -16.74 -13.77 -8.62
CA ASN A 349 -18.18 -13.57 -8.35
C ASN A 349 -18.46 -12.14 -7.86
N GLU A 350 -17.65 -11.60 -6.97
CA GLU A 350 -17.76 -10.21 -6.50
C GLU A 350 -17.59 -9.23 -7.67
N LYS A 351 -16.58 -9.44 -8.51
CA LYS A 351 -16.33 -8.59 -9.68
C LYS A 351 -17.47 -8.66 -10.69
N GLN A 352 -18.02 -9.85 -10.97
CA GLN A 352 -19.16 -10.02 -11.86
C GLN A 352 -20.40 -9.34 -11.29
N ALA A 353 -20.65 -9.45 -9.99
CA ALA A 353 -21.75 -8.76 -9.32
C ALA A 353 -21.61 -7.23 -9.43
N PHE A 354 -20.39 -6.70 -9.25
CA PHE A 354 -20.11 -5.28 -9.45
C PHE A 354 -20.38 -4.83 -10.87
N VAL A 355 -19.87 -5.54 -11.88
CA VAL A 355 -20.10 -5.24 -13.31
C VAL A 355 -21.58 -5.31 -13.65
N ALA A 356 -22.31 -6.33 -13.20
CA ALA A 356 -23.73 -6.48 -13.45
C ALA A 356 -24.56 -5.33 -12.81
N ALA A 357 -24.24 -4.96 -11.58
CA ALA A 357 -24.95 -3.88 -10.87
C ALA A 357 -24.72 -2.49 -11.50
N HIS A 358 -23.63 -2.29 -12.25
CA HIS A 358 -23.26 -1.00 -12.84
C HIS A 358 -23.29 -1.01 -14.37
N SER A 359 -23.87 -2.02 -14.99
CA SER A 359 -23.88 -2.19 -16.46
C SER A 359 -24.53 -1.02 -17.22
N ASP A 360 -25.49 -0.32 -16.62
CA ASP A 360 -26.14 0.86 -17.19
C ASP A 360 -25.19 2.07 -17.35
N ALA A 361 -24.09 2.11 -16.60
CA ALA A 361 -23.07 3.16 -16.71
C ALA A 361 -22.16 2.99 -17.93
N TRP A 362 -22.12 1.80 -18.54
CA TRP A 362 -21.22 1.49 -19.65
C TRP A 362 -21.36 2.47 -20.82
N PRO A 363 -20.27 2.97 -21.38
CA PRO A 363 -20.30 3.92 -22.49
C PRO A 363 -20.77 3.24 -23.80
N THR A 364 -22.02 3.48 -24.17
CA THR A 364 -22.65 2.92 -25.38
C THR A 364 -22.39 3.70 -26.68
N SER A 365 -21.68 4.83 -26.58
CA SER A 365 -21.32 5.68 -27.72
C SER A 365 -19.88 6.08 -27.72
N SER A 366 -19.33 6.37 -28.90
CA SER A 366 -17.94 6.87 -29.03
C SER A 366 -17.71 8.15 -28.24
N SER A 367 -18.68 9.05 -28.17
CA SER A 367 -18.55 10.30 -27.41
C SER A 367 -18.47 10.05 -25.88
N ARG A 368 -19.22 9.08 -25.36
CA ARG A 368 -19.10 8.69 -23.93
C ARG A 368 -17.75 8.01 -23.65
N TRP A 369 -17.28 7.18 -24.58
CA TRP A 369 -15.95 6.59 -24.47
C TRP A 369 -14.84 7.65 -24.45
N GLU A 370 -14.93 8.67 -25.29
CA GLU A 370 -13.98 9.79 -25.27
C GLU A 370 -13.99 10.53 -23.91
N LEU A 371 -15.15 10.64 -23.26
CA LEU A 371 -15.22 11.21 -21.90
C LEU A 371 -14.50 10.32 -20.87
N VAL A 372 -14.63 9.00 -20.97
CA VAL A 372 -13.88 8.06 -20.10
C VAL A 372 -12.38 8.25 -20.31
N ARG A 373 -11.90 8.28 -21.56
CA ARG A 373 -10.49 8.51 -21.90
C ARG A 373 -10.00 9.86 -21.40
N ALA A 374 -10.76 10.92 -21.61
CA ALA A 374 -10.45 12.26 -21.13
C ALA A 374 -10.37 12.31 -19.59
N GLY A 375 -11.27 11.60 -18.91
CA GLY A 375 -11.25 11.47 -17.44
C GLY A 375 -9.96 10.86 -16.89
N THR A 376 -9.31 9.96 -17.63
CA THR A 376 -8.02 9.35 -17.23
C THR A 376 -6.80 10.18 -17.64
N ALA A 377 -6.96 11.17 -18.54
CA ALA A 377 -5.83 11.85 -19.19
C ALA A 377 -4.87 12.53 -18.20
N LYS A 378 -5.43 13.20 -17.16
CA LYS A 378 -4.62 13.85 -16.13
C LYS A 378 -3.77 12.84 -15.34
N ALA A 379 -4.35 11.73 -14.91
CA ALA A 379 -3.60 10.68 -14.20
C ALA A 379 -2.53 10.03 -15.10
N ARG A 380 -2.81 9.82 -16.40
CA ARG A 380 -1.85 9.29 -17.35
C ARG A 380 -0.71 10.27 -17.69
N SER A 381 -0.95 11.58 -17.61
CA SER A 381 0.05 12.59 -18.02
C SER A 381 1.34 12.56 -17.22
N ILE A 382 1.34 12.00 -16.01
CA ILE A 382 2.53 11.86 -15.17
C ILE A 382 3.34 10.59 -15.48
N ALA A 383 2.85 9.70 -16.35
CA ALA A 383 3.52 8.43 -16.64
C ALA A 383 4.99 8.58 -17.10
N PRO A 384 5.39 9.56 -17.95
CA PRO A 384 6.79 9.74 -18.30
C PRO A 384 7.67 10.13 -17.11
N LEU A 385 7.17 10.99 -16.21
CA LEU A 385 7.87 11.37 -14.98
C LEU A 385 8.09 10.13 -14.09
N VAL A 386 7.03 9.37 -13.86
CA VAL A 386 7.07 8.15 -13.03
C VAL A 386 8.00 7.10 -13.61
N ALA A 387 7.94 6.85 -14.93
CA ALA A 387 8.84 5.91 -15.59
C ALA A 387 10.32 6.33 -15.45
N GLY A 388 10.63 7.61 -15.62
CA GLY A 388 11.97 8.16 -15.39
C GLY A 388 12.42 8.03 -13.94
N ALA A 389 11.53 8.28 -13.00
CA ALA A 389 11.77 8.15 -11.57
C ALA A 389 12.05 6.69 -11.15
N LEU A 390 11.27 5.73 -11.65
CA LEU A 390 11.49 4.30 -11.41
C LEU A 390 12.87 3.83 -11.91
N LEU A 391 13.28 4.29 -13.09
CA LEU A 391 14.63 4.02 -13.62
C LEU A 391 15.71 4.64 -12.74
N THR A 392 15.52 5.89 -12.31
CA THR A 392 16.44 6.59 -11.40
C THR A 392 16.52 5.89 -10.05
N ALA A 393 15.40 5.36 -9.53
CA ALA A 393 15.33 4.58 -8.31
C ALA A 393 15.97 3.19 -8.45
N GLU A 394 16.53 2.87 -9.60
CA GLU A 394 17.11 1.56 -9.89
C GLU A 394 16.09 0.42 -9.67
N ILE A 395 14.79 0.72 -9.86
CA ILE A 395 13.77 -0.33 -9.85
C ILE A 395 14.07 -1.28 -11.01
N PRO A 396 14.08 -2.59 -10.78
CA PRO A 396 14.40 -3.55 -11.82
C PRO A 396 13.54 -3.36 -13.06
N THR A 397 14.15 -3.52 -14.23
CA THR A 397 13.46 -3.48 -15.54
C THR A 397 13.46 -4.85 -16.21
N THR A 398 14.13 -5.82 -15.60
CA THR A 398 14.22 -7.18 -16.11
C THR A 398 13.56 -8.16 -15.16
N PRO A 399 12.85 -9.18 -15.69
CA PRO A 399 12.08 -10.12 -14.87
C PRO A 399 12.97 -11.00 -13.97
N GLY A 400 14.20 -11.28 -14.37
CA GLY A 400 15.12 -12.15 -13.65
C GLY A 400 15.48 -11.67 -12.24
N PHE A 401 15.39 -10.36 -11.96
CA PHE A 401 15.58 -9.84 -10.60
C PHE A 401 14.49 -10.34 -9.62
N LEU A 402 13.28 -10.52 -10.11
CA LEU A 402 12.14 -11.01 -9.34
C LEU A 402 11.92 -12.52 -9.51
N ASP A 403 12.87 -13.24 -10.10
CA ASP A 403 12.74 -14.67 -10.41
C ASP A 403 11.48 -14.99 -11.25
N LEU A 404 11.20 -14.13 -12.23
CA LEU A 404 10.06 -14.26 -13.14
C LEU A 404 10.53 -14.76 -14.50
N ASP A 405 10.00 -15.87 -14.94
CA ASP A 405 10.16 -16.35 -16.32
C ASP A 405 9.09 -15.77 -17.26
N VAL A 406 9.22 -16.04 -18.54
CA VAL A 406 8.29 -15.56 -19.58
C VAL A 406 6.88 -16.10 -19.35
N ALA A 407 6.75 -17.35 -18.89
CA ALA A 407 5.45 -17.97 -18.63
C ALA A 407 4.74 -17.26 -17.47
N THR A 408 5.45 -16.99 -16.38
CA THR A 408 4.93 -16.25 -15.22
C THR A 408 4.52 -14.82 -15.61
N LEU A 409 5.33 -14.13 -16.43
CA LEU A 409 4.96 -12.79 -16.91
C LEU A 409 3.69 -12.82 -17.77
N SER A 410 3.59 -13.77 -18.71
CA SER A 410 2.38 -13.94 -19.53
C SER A 410 1.16 -14.22 -18.66
N ALA A 411 1.29 -15.14 -17.70
CA ALA A 411 0.22 -15.44 -16.75
C ALA A 411 -0.17 -14.22 -15.90
N THR A 412 0.79 -13.37 -15.52
CA THR A 412 0.52 -12.14 -14.77
C THR A 412 -0.46 -11.22 -15.53
N PHE A 413 -0.20 -10.96 -16.81
CA PHE A 413 -1.08 -10.12 -17.62
C PHE A 413 -2.45 -10.74 -17.90
N ARG A 414 -2.57 -12.06 -17.87
CA ARG A 414 -3.81 -12.77 -18.15
C ARG A 414 -4.64 -13.07 -16.90
N PHE A 415 -4.01 -13.21 -15.74
CA PHE A 415 -4.67 -13.78 -14.57
C PHE A 415 -4.47 -13.00 -13.26
N ALA A 416 -3.60 -11.99 -13.19
CA ALA A 416 -3.39 -11.25 -11.94
C ALA A 416 -4.66 -10.52 -11.44
N ASN A 417 -5.60 -10.19 -12.33
CA ASN A 417 -6.88 -9.61 -11.96
C ASN A 417 -7.81 -10.56 -11.18
N ARG A 418 -7.46 -11.86 -11.03
CA ARG A 418 -8.16 -12.83 -10.17
C ARG A 418 -7.79 -12.68 -8.69
N ILE A 419 -6.77 -11.88 -8.38
CA ILE A 419 -6.30 -11.70 -6.99
C ILE A 419 -7.23 -10.78 -6.18
N ARG A 420 -7.90 -9.83 -6.86
CA ARG A 420 -8.73 -8.80 -6.21
C ARG A 420 -9.96 -8.47 -7.05
N ALA A 421 -11.07 -8.18 -6.38
CA ALA A 421 -12.33 -7.85 -7.04
C ALA A 421 -12.38 -6.47 -7.71
N ARG A 422 -11.29 -5.70 -7.70
CA ARG A 422 -11.24 -4.37 -8.33
C ARG A 422 -11.15 -4.46 -9.83
N TYR A 423 -11.89 -3.58 -10.51
CA TYR A 423 -11.80 -3.41 -11.95
C TYR A 423 -10.58 -2.56 -12.32
N THR A 424 -9.76 -3.04 -13.24
CA THR A 424 -8.49 -2.44 -13.68
C THR A 424 -8.39 -2.46 -15.21
N VAL A 425 -7.30 -1.91 -15.74
CA VAL A 425 -7.02 -1.99 -17.18
C VAL A 425 -6.89 -3.43 -17.67
N ILE A 426 -6.42 -4.36 -16.85
CA ILE A 426 -6.34 -5.79 -17.22
C ILE A 426 -7.75 -6.35 -17.44
N ASP A 427 -8.70 -6.06 -16.57
CA ASP A 427 -10.10 -6.46 -16.72
C ASP A 427 -10.73 -5.86 -17.98
N PHE A 428 -10.41 -4.59 -18.24
CA PHE A 428 -10.88 -3.93 -19.47
C PHE A 428 -10.36 -4.65 -20.73
N LEU A 429 -9.06 -4.90 -20.80
CA LEU A 429 -8.44 -5.57 -21.95
C LEU A 429 -8.91 -7.01 -22.12
N GLU A 430 -9.07 -7.75 -21.03
CA GLU A 430 -9.64 -9.11 -21.05
C GLU A 430 -11.08 -9.08 -21.61
N GLY A 431 -11.92 -8.19 -21.08
CA GLY A 431 -13.31 -8.03 -21.54
C GLY A 431 -13.44 -7.63 -23.01
N GLN A 432 -12.39 -7.02 -23.58
CA GLN A 432 -12.30 -6.71 -25.02
C GLN A 432 -11.67 -7.84 -25.87
N GLY A 433 -11.23 -8.95 -25.22
CA GLY A 433 -10.55 -10.06 -25.91
C GLY A 433 -9.11 -9.78 -26.34
N LEU A 434 -8.49 -8.72 -25.79
CA LEU A 434 -7.18 -8.21 -26.23
C LEU A 434 -5.99 -8.79 -25.48
N LEU A 435 -6.21 -9.67 -24.49
CA LEU A 435 -5.12 -10.32 -23.75
C LEU A 435 -4.71 -11.69 -24.32
N ASN A 436 -5.35 -12.15 -25.37
CA ASN A 436 -5.09 -13.47 -25.99
C ASN A 436 -4.21 -13.36 -27.25
N GLU A 437 -3.82 -12.16 -27.65
CA GLU A 437 -2.91 -11.85 -28.77
C GLU A 437 -1.54 -11.42 -28.22
#